data_42c5428cb93a4fd22df53b69cefa3ab1
#
_entry.id   42c5428cb93a4fd22df53b69cefa3ab1
#
_cell.length_a   1.000
_cell.length_b   1.000
_cell.length_c   1.000
_cell.angle_alpha   90.00
_cell.angle_beta   90.00
_cell.angle_gamma   90.00
#
_symmetry.space_group_name_H-M   'P 1'
#
loop_
_entity.id
_entity.type
_entity.pdbx_description
1 polymer ?
#
loop_
_entity_poly.entity_id
_entity_poly.type
_entity_poly.pdbx_seq_one_letter_code
_entity_poly.pdbx_strand_id
1 'polypeptide(L)'
;FKVCILRPPMIYGPNSKGNFPRLAKLACKTPVFPEWHNKRSMLYIDNLAEFVLQAIERELSGIFYPQNCELADTVEIIRYFAKAAGHKVWITKLLNPFVWLGSFVLQPINKMFATYYYDPEMSKMEFDYQLVSFEESLKRVADSLK
;
A
#
# COMPACT_ATOMS: atom_id res chain seq x y z
N PHE A 1 22.47 15.72 -20.49
CA PHE A 1 22.09 14.59 -19.62
C PHE A 1 20.57 14.54 -19.48
N LYS A 2 19.93 13.42 -19.87
CA LYS A 2 18.53 13.15 -19.57
C LYS A 2 18.47 12.43 -18.22
N VAL A 3 17.71 12.96 -17.27
CA VAL A 3 17.57 12.37 -15.94
C VAL A 3 16.11 12.06 -15.69
N CYS A 4 15.80 10.82 -15.34
CA CYS A 4 14.49 10.38 -14.89
C CYS A 4 14.54 10.13 -13.38
N ILE A 5 13.73 10.86 -12.62
CA ILE A 5 13.65 10.74 -11.16
C ILE A 5 12.29 10.13 -10.81
N LEU A 6 12.32 8.96 -10.18
CA LEU A 6 11.10 8.31 -9.68
C LEU A 6 10.94 8.58 -8.19
N ARG A 7 9.75 9.00 -7.80
CA ARG A 7 9.35 9.21 -6.40
C ARG A 7 8.13 8.34 -6.07
N PRO A 8 8.32 7.02 -5.99
CA PRO A 8 7.21 6.12 -5.67
C PRO A 8 6.77 6.31 -4.22
N PRO A 9 5.48 6.02 -3.91
CA PRO A 9 4.99 5.92 -2.55
C PRO A 9 5.49 4.62 -1.88
N MET A 10 4.74 4.07 -0.94
CA MET A 10 5.08 2.78 -0.34
C MET A 10 5.06 1.65 -1.37
N ILE A 11 6.22 1.07 -1.65
CA ILE A 11 6.35 -0.10 -2.51
C ILE A 11 6.03 -1.36 -1.70
N TYR A 12 5.27 -2.28 -2.30
CA TYR A 12 4.94 -3.55 -1.67
C TYR A 12 4.92 -4.70 -2.69
N GLY A 13 5.03 -5.93 -2.20
CA GLY A 13 5.00 -7.15 -3.02
C GLY A 13 5.29 -8.40 -2.18
N PRO A 14 5.28 -9.59 -2.78
CA PRO A 14 5.68 -10.82 -2.11
C PRO A 14 7.09 -10.71 -1.52
N ASN A 15 7.27 -11.22 -0.30
CA ASN A 15 8.56 -11.20 0.41
C ASN A 15 9.19 -9.82 0.61
N SER A 16 8.44 -8.74 0.42
CA SER A 16 8.94 -7.37 0.66
C SER A 16 9.31 -7.19 2.14
N LYS A 17 10.28 -6.28 2.39
CA LYS A 17 10.61 -5.86 3.75
C LYS A 17 9.83 -4.58 4.11
N GLY A 18 9.63 -4.32 5.41
CA GLY A 18 9.04 -3.06 5.88
C GLY A 18 7.68 -3.21 6.55
N ASN A 19 6.87 -2.15 6.49
CA ASN A 19 5.64 -2.07 7.27
C ASN A 19 4.46 -2.85 6.68
N PHE A 20 4.40 -3.00 5.35
CA PHE A 20 3.29 -3.70 4.71
C PHE A 20 3.21 -5.18 5.09
N PRO A 21 4.30 -5.99 5.02
CA PRO A 21 4.25 -7.37 5.50
C PRO A 21 3.93 -7.49 6.99
N ARG A 22 4.36 -6.51 7.81
CA ARG A 22 4.01 -6.49 9.24
C ARG A 22 2.51 -6.28 9.43
N LEU A 23 1.91 -5.36 8.66
CA LEU A 23 0.48 -5.11 8.66
C LEU A 23 -0.29 -6.36 8.20
N ALA A 24 0.13 -7.01 7.13
CA ALA A 24 -0.47 -8.22 6.61
C ALA A 24 -0.40 -9.38 7.65
N LYS A 25 0.77 -9.59 8.28
CA LYS A 25 0.93 -10.59 9.34
C LYS A 25 0.10 -10.26 10.59
N LEU A 26 -0.03 -8.99 10.95
CA LEU A 26 -0.92 -8.55 12.03
C LEU A 26 -2.37 -8.90 11.69
N ALA A 27 -2.80 -8.59 10.48
CA ALA A 27 -4.15 -8.87 10.00
C ALA A 27 -4.50 -10.37 10.08
N CYS A 28 -3.53 -11.24 9.77
CA CYS A 28 -3.72 -12.69 9.87
C CYS A 28 -3.90 -13.23 11.30
N LYS A 29 -3.63 -12.42 12.33
CA LYS A 29 -3.63 -12.86 13.74
C LYS A 29 -4.59 -12.10 14.62
N THR A 30 -4.93 -10.85 14.27
CA THR A 30 -5.73 -9.99 15.15
C THR A 30 -7.22 -10.27 15.02
N PRO A 31 -7.94 -10.52 16.13
CA PRO A 31 -9.38 -10.67 16.09
C PRO A 31 -10.15 -9.33 16.07
N VAL A 32 -9.47 -8.25 16.47
CA VAL A 32 -10.09 -6.90 16.60
C VAL A 32 -9.16 -5.86 16.03
N PHE A 33 -9.71 -4.87 15.31
CA PHE A 33 -8.95 -3.77 14.75
C PHE A 33 -9.74 -2.44 14.85
N PRO A 34 -9.08 -1.28 15.02
CA PRO A 34 -9.78 0.00 15.08
C PRO A 34 -10.40 0.38 13.73
N GLU A 35 -11.58 0.99 13.77
CA GLU A 35 -12.25 1.55 12.60
C GLU A 35 -11.68 2.95 12.29
N TRP A 36 -10.52 2.95 11.65
CA TRP A 36 -9.81 4.17 11.29
C TRP A 36 -9.46 4.16 9.81
N HIS A 37 -10.32 4.80 9.03
CA HIS A 37 -10.15 4.90 7.59
C HIS A 37 -9.08 5.94 7.23
N ASN A 38 -8.22 5.59 6.33
CA ASN A 38 -7.21 6.48 5.78
C ASN A 38 -7.06 6.28 4.27
N LYS A 39 -6.36 7.20 3.61
CA LYS A 39 -6.03 7.09 2.19
C LYS A 39 -4.53 7.02 2.02
N ARG A 40 -4.06 6.03 1.29
CA ARG A 40 -2.63 5.79 1.07
C ARG A 40 -2.34 5.45 -0.38
N SER A 41 -1.39 6.16 -0.94
CA SER A 41 -0.79 5.73 -2.19
C SER A 41 0.15 4.57 -1.93
N MET A 42 0.06 3.58 -2.79
CA MET A 42 0.93 2.41 -2.79
C MET A 42 1.30 2.05 -4.22
N LEU A 43 2.38 1.33 -4.40
CA LEU A 43 2.80 0.83 -5.70
C LEU A 43 3.24 -0.63 -5.59
N TYR A 44 2.61 -1.48 -6.38
CA TYR A 44 3.00 -2.88 -6.47
C TYR A 44 4.31 -3.04 -7.22
N ILE A 45 5.16 -3.96 -6.77
CA ILE A 45 6.53 -4.07 -7.28
C ILE A 45 6.61 -4.39 -8.79
N ASP A 46 5.69 -5.21 -9.32
CA ASP A 46 5.68 -5.54 -10.74
C ASP A 46 5.24 -4.33 -11.58
N ASN A 47 4.28 -3.53 -11.08
CA ASN A 47 3.86 -2.29 -11.73
C ASN A 47 4.99 -1.25 -11.73
N LEU A 48 5.80 -1.21 -10.66
CA LEU A 48 7.00 -0.38 -10.64
C LEU A 48 8.04 -0.87 -11.66
N ALA A 49 8.25 -2.17 -11.76
CA ALA A 49 9.19 -2.75 -12.73
C ALA A 49 8.78 -2.41 -14.17
N GLU A 50 7.48 -2.52 -14.49
CA GLU A 50 6.95 -2.12 -15.78
C GLU A 50 7.14 -0.62 -16.03
N PHE A 51 6.86 0.23 -15.02
CA PHE A 51 7.10 1.66 -15.15
C PHE A 51 8.56 1.97 -15.50
N VAL A 52 9.50 1.31 -14.81
CA VAL A 52 10.94 1.49 -15.07
C VAL A 52 11.31 1.05 -16.47
N LEU A 53 10.79 -0.09 -16.95
CA LEU A 53 11.01 -0.58 -18.30
C LEU A 53 10.53 0.44 -19.34
N GLN A 54 9.28 0.91 -19.21
CA GLN A 54 8.70 1.92 -20.10
C GLN A 54 9.48 3.26 -20.04
N ALA A 55 9.96 3.64 -18.85
CA ALA A 55 10.75 4.86 -18.69
C ALA A 55 12.09 4.78 -19.45
N ILE A 56 12.73 3.62 -19.47
CA ILE A 56 13.99 3.38 -20.21
C ILE A 56 13.70 3.34 -21.72
N GLU A 57 12.72 2.55 -22.16
CA GLU A 57 12.40 2.39 -23.58
C GLU A 57 11.96 3.70 -24.24
N ARG A 58 11.26 4.56 -23.50
CA ARG A 58 10.78 5.86 -23.98
C ARG A 58 11.73 7.01 -23.68
N GLU A 59 12.89 6.72 -23.08
CA GLU A 59 13.87 7.73 -22.68
C GLU A 59 13.27 8.89 -21.88
N LEU A 60 12.39 8.57 -20.90
CA LEU A 60 11.70 9.59 -20.12
C LEU A 60 12.68 10.48 -19.36
N SER A 61 12.36 11.77 -19.25
CA SER A 61 13.13 12.76 -18.52
C SER A 61 12.20 13.60 -17.65
N GLY A 62 12.57 13.84 -16.39
CA GLY A 62 11.78 14.60 -15.44
C GLY A 62 11.54 13.86 -14.14
N ILE A 63 10.55 14.32 -13.36
CA ILE A 63 10.17 13.74 -12.08
C ILE A 63 8.80 13.07 -12.22
N PHE A 64 8.70 11.81 -11.79
CA PHE A 64 7.51 11.00 -11.92
C PHE A 64 7.10 10.41 -10.57
N TYR A 65 5.80 10.26 -10.36
CA TYR A 65 5.19 9.75 -9.12
C TYR A 65 4.32 8.51 -9.41
N PRO A 66 4.94 7.38 -9.84
CA PRO A 66 4.17 6.18 -10.16
C PRO A 66 3.49 5.63 -8.90
N GLN A 67 2.21 5.31 -9.01
CA GLN A 67 1.41 4.70 -7.95
C GLN A 67 0.31 3.82 -8.55
N ASN A 68 -0.31 2.95 -7.75
CA ASN A 68 -1.50 2.22 -8.18
C ASN A 68 -2.67 3.19 -8.41
N CYS A 69 -3.61 2.82 -9.29
CA CYS A 69 -4.81 3.62 -9.54
C CYS A 69 -5.66 3.81 -8.28
N GLU A 70 -5.78 2.74 -7.48
CA GLU A 70 -6.59 2.75 -6.28
C GLU A 70 -5.78 3.25 -5.07
N LEU A 71 -6.41 4.12 -4.29
CA LEU A 71 -5.89 4.49 -2.98
C LEU A 71 -6.26 3.40 -1.96
N ALA A 72 -5.27 2.92 -1.25
CA ALA A 72 -5.46 1.88 -0.25
C ALA A 72 -6.01 2.45 1.07
N ASP A 73 -6.91 1.69 1.70
CA ASP A 73 -7.39 1.91 3.07
C ASP A 73 -6.84 0.80 3.98
N THR A 74 -6.28 1.20 5.12
CA THR A 74 -5.70 0.23 6.06
C THR A 74 -6.74 -0.77 6.58
N VAL A 75 -7.98 -0.34 6.83
CA VAL A 75 -9.06 -1.23 7.30
C VAL A 75 -9.42 -2.26 6.23
N GLU A 76 -9.46 -1.87 4.96
CA GLU A 76 -9.75 -2.79 3.85
C GLU A 76 -8.63 -3.82 3.66
N ILE A 77 -7.37 -3.39 3.77
CA ILE A 77 -6.21 -4.29 3.75
C ILE A 77 -6.31 -5.32 4.89
N ILE A 78 -6.62 -4.88 6.11
CA ILE A 78 -6.78 -5.77 7.28
C ILE A 78 -7.89 -6.78 7.05
N ARG A 79 -9.05 -6.34 6.55
CA ARG A 79 -10.16 -7.25 6.23
C ARG A 79 -9.78 -8.29 5.18
N TYR A 80 -9.06 -7.86 4.15
CA TYR A 80 -8.61 -8.76 3.08
C TYR A 80 -7.71 -9.87 3.63
N PHE A 81 -6.64 -9.52 4.36
CA PHE A 81 -5.70 -10.50 4.89
C PHE A 81 -6.30 -11.39 5.98
N ALA A 82 -7.18 -10.87 6.84
CA ALA A 82 -7.92 -11.67 7.81
C ALA A 82 -8.78 -12.73 7.10
N LYS A 83 -9.53 -12.32 6.07
CA LYS A 83 -10.33 -13.24 5.24
C LYS A 83 -9.46 -14.27 4.54
N ALA A 84 -8.33 -13.88 3.97
CA ALA A 84 -7.38 -14.78 3.32
C ALA A 84 -6.76 -15.80 4.29
N ALA A 85 -6.61 -15.42 5.56
CA ALA A 85 -6.17 -16.29 6.66
C ALA A 85 -7.29 -17.16 7.27
N GLY A 86 -8.52 -17.06 6.76
CA GLY A 86 -9.65 -17.89 7.18
C GLY A 86 -10.36 -17.43 8.44
N HIS A 87 -10.15 -16.20 8.91
CA HIS A 87 -10.85 -15.68 10.07
C HIS A 87 -11.52 -14.31 9.81
N LYS A 88 -12.42 -13.92 10.72
CA LYS A 88 -13.07 -12.60 10.71
C LYS A 88 -12.36 -11.68 11.70
N VAL A 89 -12.11 -10.45 11.28
CA VAL A 89 -11.65 -9.37 12.16
C VAL A 89 -12.84 -8.48 12.51
N TRP A 90 -12.99 -8.18 13.79
CA TRP A 90 -14.01 -7.23 14.26
C TRP A 90 -13.46 -5.81 14.23
N ILE A 91 -14.04 -4.99 13.36
CA ILE A 91 -13.67 -3.58 13.22
C ILE A 91 -14.54 -2.75 14.16
N THR A 92 -13.92 -1.93 15.03
CA THR A 92 -14.65 -1.19 16.05
C THR A 92 -14.07 0.20 16.32
N LYS A 93 -14.96 1.17 16.55
CA LYS A 93 -14.60 2.54 16.95
C LYS A 93 -14.12 2.64 18.40
N LEU A 94 -14.39 1.64 19.23
CA LEU A 94 -13.98 1.64 20.65
C LEU A 94 -12.47 1.74 20.82
N LEU A 95 -11.71 1.32 19.84
CA LEU A 95 -10.24 1.40 19.86
C LEU A 95 -9.67 2.72 19.33
N ASN A 96 -10.50 3.58 18.70
CA ASN A 96 -10.03 4.82 18.10
C ASN A 96 -9.37 5.79 19.10
N PRO A 97 -9.85 5.96 20.35
CA PRO A 97 -9.17 6.80 21.33
C PRO A 97 -7.73 6.34 21.62
N PHE A 98 -7.51 5.02 21.64
CA PHE A 98 -6.15 4.46 21.84
C PHE A 98 -5.24 4.67 20.63
N VAL A 99 -5.81 4.60 19.41
CA VAL A 99 -5.08 4.94 18.18
C VAL A 99 -4.69 6.42 18.19
N TRP A 100 -5.63 7.30 18.55
CA TRP A 100 -5.39 8.74 18.62
C TRP A 100 -4.28 9.05 19.64
N LEU A 101 -4.37 8.54 20.85
CA LEU A 101 -3.35 8.75 21.88
C LEU A 101 -2.01 8.13 21.47
N GLY A 102 -2.02 6.91 20.92
CA GLY A 102 -0.82 6.20 20.47
C GLY A 102 -0.13 6.89 19.30
N SER A 103 -0.86 7.60 18.45
CA SER A 103 -0.28 8.31 17.30
C SER A 103 0.66 9.45 17.70
N PHE A 104 0.48 10.04 18.88
CA PHE A 104 1.38 11.08 19.41
C PHE A 104 2.67 10.51 20.00
N VAL A 105 2.64 9.28 20.48
CA VAL A 105 3.76 8.68 21.23
C VAL A 105 4.53 7.67 20.39
N LEU A 106 3.82 6.91 19.54
CA LEU A 106 4.38 5.78 18.80
C LEU A 106 4.39 6.05 17.30
N GLN A 107 5.58 6.36 16.76
CA GLN A 107 5.76 6.58 15.33
C GLN A 107 5.19 5.46 14.42
N PRO A 108 5.29 4.15 14.77
CA PRO A 108 4.68 3.10 13.95
C PRO A 108 3.17 3.20 13.83
N ILE A 109 2.48 3.61 14.90
CA ILE A 109 1.02 3.81 14.91
C ILE A 109 0.67 4.99 13.99
N ASN A 110 1.35 6.12 14.14
CA ASN A 110 1.13 7.27 13.27
C ASN A 110 1.34 6.89 11.79
N LYS A 111 2.45 6.22 11.47
CA LYS A 111 2.72 5.76 10.09
C LYS A 111 1.68 4.79 9.55
N MET A 112 1.05 3.99 10.40
CA MET A 112 0.03 3.01 9.99
C MET A 112 -1.34 3.65 9.71
N PHE A 113 -1.72 4.68 10.48
CA PHE A 113 -3.04 5.29 10.42
C PHE A 113 -3.08 6.66 9.73
N ALA A 114 -1.93 7.28 9.47
CA ALA A 114 -1.88 8.56 8.75
C ALA A 114 -2.38 8.42 7.32
N THR A 115 -3.13 9.41 6.87
CA THR A 115 -3.44 9.60 5.45
C THR A 115 -2.22 10.18 4.76
N TYR A 116 -1.71 9.47 3.75
CA TYR A 116 -0.56 9.89 2.96
C TYR A 116 -0.71 9.39 1.53
N TYR A 117 -1.03 10.30 0.62
CA TYR A 117 -1.21 9.96 -0.78
C TYR A 117 -0.73 11.09 -1.69
N TYR A 118 -0.31 10.72 -2.88
CA TYR A 118 -0.10 11.63 -4.01
C TYR A 118 -1.42 11.82 -4.75
N ASP A 119 -1.59 12.98 -5.37
CA ASP A 119 -2.70 13.21 -6.26
C ASP A 119 -2.66 12.15 -7.40
N PRO A 120 -3.76 11.42 -7.65
CA PRO A 120 -3.83 10.44 -8.73
C PRO A 120 -3.49 11.01 -10.11
N GLU A 121 -3.76 12.31 -10.34
CA GLU A 121 -3.40 12.97 -11.61
C GLU A 121 -1.88 12.98 -11.86
N MET A 122 -1.06 13.03 -10.80
CA MET A 122 0.40 13.02 -10.92
C MET A 122 0.98 11.69 -11.42
N SER A 123 0.19 10.63 -11.38
CA SER A 123 0.58 9.28 -11.82
C SER A 123 0.07 8.91 -13.20
N LYS A 124 -0.73 9.76 -13.82
CA LYS A 124 -1.24 9.53 -15.17
C LYS A 124 -0.12 9.62 -16.19
N MET A 125 -0.01 8.59 -17.00
CA MET A 125 0.96 8.48 -18.08
C MET A 125 0.24 8.16 -19.39
N GLU A 126 0.89 8.43 -20.52
CA GLU A 126 0.40 8.06 -21.84
C GLU A 126 0.51 6.55 -22.13
N PHE A 127 1.11 5.79 -21.22
CA PHE A 127 1.27 4.34 -21.29
C PHE A 127 0.73 3.68 -20.01
N ASP A 128 0.29 2.44 -20.16
CA ASP A 128 -0.16 1.63 -19.04
C ASP A 128 1.03 0.88 -18.42
N TYR A 129 1.21 1.06 -17.12
CA TYR A 129 2.20 0.32 -16.31
C TYR A 129 1.53 -0.50 -15.20
N GLN A 130 0.20 -0.53 -15.15
CA GLN A 130 -0.55 -1.20 -14.10
C GLN A 130 -0.95 -2.60 -14.53
N LEU A 131 0.04 -3.46 -14.76
CA LEU A 131 -0.17 -4.85 -15.19
C LEU A 131 -0.93 -5.70 -14.18
N VAL A 132 -0.84 -5.34 -12.89
CA VAL A 132 -1.43 -6.08 -11.79
C VAL A 132 -2.37 -5.17 -11.02
N SER A 133 -3.65 -5.55 -10.92
CA SER A 133 -4.64 -4.82 -10.13
C SER A 133 -4.31 -4.86 -8.63
N PHE A 134 -4.90 -3.93 -7.86
CA PHE A 134 -4.69 -3.89 -6.42
C PHE A 134 -5.13 -5.20 -5.74
N GLU A 135 -6.30 -5.74 -6.10
CA GLU A 135 -6.81 -6.99 -5.54
C GLU A 135 -5.90 -8.19 -5.84
N GLU A 136 -5.48 -8.35 -7.10
CA GLU A 136 -4.56 -9.43 -7.49
C GLU A 136 -3.21 -9.30 -6.78
N SER A 137 -2.71 -8.09 -6.59
CA SER A 137 -1.48 -7.83 -5.85
C SER A 137 -1.57 -8.25 -4.38
N LEU A 138 -2.70 -7.96 -3.71
CA LEU A 138 -2.95 -8.42 -2.34
C LEU A 138 -3.02 -9.94 -2.25
N LYS A 139 -3.63 -10.60 -3.24
CA LYS A 139 -3.70 -12.06 -3.34
C LYS A 139 -2.30 -12.68 -3.43
N ARG A 140 -1.44 -12.18 -4.31
CA ARG A 140 -0.05 -12.66 -4.46
C ARG A 140 0.75 -12.48 -3.17
N VAL A 141 0.56 -11.36 -2.46
CA VAL A 141 1.18 -11.17 -1.14
C VAL A 141 0.62 -12.16 -0.11
N ALA A 142 -0.70 -12.38 -0.06
CA ALA A 142 -1.31 -13.33 0.86
C ALA A 142 -0.79 -14.77 0.65
N ASP A 143 -0.63 -15.17 -0.61
CA ASP A 143 -0.10 -16.49 -0.95
C ASP A 143 1.38 -16.66 -0.54
N SER A 144 2.15 -15.57 -0.54
CA SER A 144 3.55 -15.58 -0.07
C SER A 144 3.71 -15.63 1.46
N LEU A 145 2.62 -15.43 2.21
CA LEU A 145 2.62 -15.46 3.68
C LEU A 145 2.25 -16.84 4.27
N LYS A 146 1.78 -17.76 3.42
CA LYS A 146 1.48 -19.15 3.78
C LYS A 146 2.76 -19.99 3.87
#